data_f5bcb4077fcf9f541fe290d97fc49378
#
_entry.id   f5bcb4077fcf9f541fe290d97fc49378
#
_cell.length_a   1.000
_cell.length_b   1.000
_cell.length_c   1.000
_cell.angle_alpha   90.00
_cell.angle_beta   90.00
_cell.angle_gamma   90.00
#
_symmetry.space_group_name_H-M   'P 1'
#
loop_
_entity.id
_entity.type
_entity.pdbx_description
1 polymer ?
#
loop_
_entity_poly.entity_id
_entity_poly.type
_entity_poly.pdbx_seq_one_letter_code
_entity_poly.pdbx_strand_id
1 'polypeptide(L)'
;MHLTKYTQGWTRRHFLEQVSKGVFAAGVLSPLMDVIGRNGNCEAAYPPELLSVEAYTRGELKAGDVIFPDGNVYTLDGKPWIGGNPFSQPQSAAEILWANTLSWGKHDSQAHPVLDFDTDADGNVQYQYASYFVEWQTVGRLTLDPHPYMRGRESQLRILGGTVLAPADVSGIGILQMWAYDQHKLPGYYVYQPTIKSVRAHPADQRFEPQFPGNTFFVTEYHMAGDPLLTWGNFKLVGKGPLLGGASHCADLDQPNWMHKTCGGKSGVKYWRTRMELLPEMYVVEMEPTSYPRAPIGKKRIWFDARTLYPMTMISYDRQGKIWKQWEGGSDYYDRKPGMKWFEGTPDHFVSWSHVHAHDLQSNRMSRFYCAQTVPGGYHATVDDTSLFDNFCTMAALERSQVRN
;
A
#
# COMPACT_ATOMS: atom_id res chain seq x y z
N MET A 1 29.67 -9.23 23.23
CA MET A 1 28.28 -9.60 23.55
C MET A 1 27.78 -10.44 22.38
N HIS A 2 27.50 -11.74 22.57
CA HIS A 2 27.24 -12.65 21.45
C HIS A 2 25.87 -12.39 20.82
N LEU A 3 25.82 -12.24 19.51
CA LEU A 3 24.60 -12.10 18.65
C LEU A 3 23.51 -13.13 18.94
N THR A 4 23.88 -14.33 19.36
CA THR A 4 22.97 -15.42 19.74
C THR A 4 21.97 -15.05 20.83
N LYS A 5 22.27 -14.08 21.69
CA LYS A 5 21.34 -13.62 22.72
C LYS A 5 20.18 -12.78 22.17
N TYR A 6 20.35 -12.20 20.99
CA TYR A 6 19.35 -11.34 20.34
C TYR A 6 18.55 -12.05 19.24
N THR A 7 19.12 -13.14 18.69
CA THR A 7 18.48 -13.91 17.62
C THR A 7 17.74 -15.16 18.13
N GLN A 8 18.15 -15.73 19.27
CA GLN A 8 17.42 -16.83 19.91
C GLN A 8 16.31 -16.25 20.80
N GLY A 9 15.09 -16.26 20.28
CA GLY A 9 13.88 -15.87 21.01
C GLY A 9 13.15 -14.63 20.50
N TRP A 10 13.73 -13.88 19.58
CA TRP A 10 13.02 -12.78 18.93
C TRP A 10 12.31 -13.30 17.70
N THR A 11 11.04 -13.64 17.88
CA THR A 11 10.16 -13.80 16.72
C THR A 11 9.89 -12.41 16.14
N ARG A 12 9.59 -12.33 14.86
CA ARG A 12 9.13 -11.12 14.16
C ARG A 12 8.02 -10.40 14.94
N ARG A 13 7.11 -11.14 15.54
CA ARG A 13 6.05 -10.64 16.41
C ARG A 13 6.62 -9.91 17.64
N HIS A 14 7.58 -10.50 18.32
CA HIS A 14 8.20 -9.89 19.50
C HIS A 14 8.95 -8.61 19.16
N PHE A 15 9.69 -8.60 18.04
CA PHE A 15 10.35 -7.40 17.51
C PHE A 15 9.34 -6.28 17.27
N LEU A 16 8.25 -6.56 16.56
CA LEU A 16 7.22 -5.57 16.25
C LEU A 16 6.42 -5.12 17.47
N GLU A 17 6.19 -6.01 18.45
CA GLU A 17 5.60 -5.63 19.74
C GLU A 17 6.50 -4.66 20.53
N GLN A 18 7.81 -4.85 20.49
CA GLN A 18 8.75 -3.93 21.15
C GLN A 18 8.84 -2.59 20.41
N VAL A 19 8.89 -2.64 19.09
CA VAL A 19 8.86 -1.46 18.22
C VAL A 19 7.58 -0.65 18.45
N SER A 20 6.43 -1.33 18.55
CA SER A 20 5.12 -0.68 18.74
C SER A 20 4.94 -0.05 20.13
N LYS A 21 5.64 -0.54 21.14
CA LYS A 21 5.58 0.00 22.51
C LYS A 21 6.35 1.32 22.68
N GLY A 22 6.84 1.89 21.58
CA GLY A 22 7.52 3.20 21.63
C GLY A 22 8.93 3.16 22.21
N VAL A 23 9.51 1.99 22.34
CA VAL A 23 10.92 1.81 22.69
C VAL A 23 11.81 2.07 21.46
N PHE A 24 11.47 3.08 20.68
CA PHE A 24 12.40 3.79 19.81
C PHE A 24 13.20 4.81 20.65
N ALA A 25 13.78 4.37 21.74
CA ALA A 25 14.95 5.06 22.17
C ALA A 25 16.06 4.65 21.21
N ALA A 26 16.67 5.60 20.52
CA ALA A 26 17.85 5.38 19.68
C ALA A 26 18.92 4.48 20.34
N GLY A 27 18.85 4.28 21.64
CA GLY A 27 19.72 3.44 22.43
C GLY A 27 19.44 1.93 22.40
N VAL A 28 18.26 1.45 22.01
CA VAL A 28 17.97 -0.01 22.04
C VAL A 28 18.27 -0.68 20.71
N LEU A 29 18.08 0.03 19.59
CA LEU A 29 18.43 -0.47 18.27
C LEU A 29 19.89 -0.18 17.89
N SER A 30 20.53 0.82 18.51
CA SER A 30 21.92 1.19 18.25
C SER A 30 22.90 0.01 18.37
N PRO A 31 22.85 -0.86 19.43
CA PRO A 31 23.75 -2.03 19.48
C PRO A 31 23.47 -3.08 18.41
N LEU A 32 22.18 -3.25 18.03
CA LEU A 32 21.80 -4.17 16.95
C LEU A 32 22.25 -3.64 15.60
N MET A 33 22.11 -2.34 15.39
CA MET A 33 22.57 -1.63 14.19
C MET A 33 24.07 -1.66 14.05
N ASP A 34 24.80 -1.47 15.13
CA ASP A 34 26.26 -1.56 15.16
C ASP A 34 26.74 -2.96 14.75
N VAL A 35 26.02 -4.00 15.17
CA VAL A 35 26.34 -5.38 14.85
C VAL A 35 26.00 -5.72 13.41
N ILE A 36 24.86 -5.29 12.92
CA ILE A 36 24.43 -5.51 11.52
C ILE A 36 25.31 -4.71 10.57
N GLY A 37 25.60 -3.44 10.89
CA GLY A 37 26.45 -2.58 10.07
C GLY A 37 27.93 -3.03 10.01
N ARG A 38 28.42 -3.74 11.02
CA ARG A 38 29.80 -4.26 11.04
C ARG A 38 29.95 -5.61 10.32
N ASN A 39 28.89 -6.40 10.21
CA ASN A 39 28.96 -7.78 9.74
C ASN A 39 28.19 -8.03 8.43
N GLY A 40 27.50 -7.03 7.92
CA GLY A 40 26.74 -7.16 6.69
C GLY A 40 27.20 -6.14 5.65
N ASN A 41 27.73 -6.61 4.54
CA ASN A 41 27.62 -5.87 3.29
C ASN A 41 26.11 -5.85 2.93
N CYS A 42 25.36 -4.98 3.58
CA CYS A 42 24.04 -4.60 3.11
C CYS A 42 24.25 -3.68 1.90
N GLU A 43 24.69 -4.25 0.79
CA GLU A 43 24.55 -3.56 -0.48
C GLU A 43 23.05 -3.35 -0.66
N ALA A 44 22.66 -2.09 -0.84
CA ALA A 44 21.31 -1.78 -1.23
C ALA A 44 21.01 -2.56 -2.50
N ALA A 45 20.02 -3.44 -2.46
CA ALA A 45 19.67 -4.27 -3.59
C ALA A 45 19.07 -3.45 -4.74
N TYR A 46 18.80 -2.18 -4.50
CA TYR A 46 18.32 -1.22 -5.48
C TYR A 46 19.41 -0.24 -5.90
N PRO A 47 19.44 0.18 -7.17
CA PRO A 47 20.27 1.28 -7.59
C PRO A 47 20.03 2.52 -6.72
N PRO A 48 21.06 3.21 -6.21
CA PRO A 48 20.89 4.35 -5.30
C PRO A 48 19.99 5.45 -5.86
N GLU A 49 20.04 5.68 -7.15
CA GLU A 49 19.20 6.66 -7.86
C GLU A 49 17.71 6.35 -7.78
N LEU A 50 17.33 5.10 -7.58
CA LEU A 50 15.93 4.69 -7.42
C LEU A 50 15.43 4.78 -5.97
N LEU A 51 16.36 4.93 -5.05
CA LEU A 51 16.06 5.01 -3.62
C LEU A 51 16.06 6.45 -3.13
N SER A 52 16.18 7.43 -4.03
CA SER A 52 16.08 8.83 -3.65
C SER A 52 14.65 9.33 -3.75
N VAL A 53 14.24 10.16 -2.80
CA VAL A 53 12.92 10.80 -2.82
C VAL A 53 12.75 11.67 -4.07
N GLU A 54 13.85 12.26 -4.57
CA GLU A 54 13.88 13.05 -5.80
C GLU A 54 13.38 12.26 -7.00
N ALA A 55 13.69 10.97 -7.07
CA ALA A 55 13.18 10.10 -8.13
C ALA A 55 11.65 9.99 -8.13
N TYR A 56 10.99 10.27 -7.00
CA TYR A 56 9.53 10.25 -6.85
C TYR A 56 8.91 11.65 -6.76
N THR A 57 9.76 12.68 -6.65
CA THR A 57 9.29 14.06 -6.69
C THR A 57 9.05 14.46 -8.13
N ARG A 58 7.86 14.97 -8.41
CA ARG A 58 7.40 15.28 -9.75
C ARG A 58 6.91 16.71 -9.85
N GLY A 59 6.94 17.24 -11.04
CA GLY A 59 6.49 18.57 -11.34
C GLY A 59 7.60 19.61 -11.27
N GLU A 60 7.34 20.76 -11.88
CA GLU A 60 8.28 21.87 -12.02
C GLU A 60 8.32 22.77 -10.80
N LEU A 61 7.33 22.66 -9.89
CA LEU A 61 7.21 23.52 -8.72
C LEU A 61 8.07 22.97 -7.57
N LYS A 62 8.64 23.88 -6.80
CA LYS A 62 9.43 23.55 -5.61
C LYS A 62 8.53 23.32 -4.40
N ALA A 63 8.98 22.56 -3.43
CA ALA A 63 8.24 22.32 -2.19
C ALA A 63 7.82 23.61 -1.46
N GLY A 64 8.64 24.66 -1.51
CA GLY A 64 8.31 25.97 -0.94
C GLY A 64 7.19 26.72 -1.65
N ASP A 65 6.77 26.26 -2.82
CA ASP A 65 5.70 26.89 -3.61
C ASP A 65 4.30 26.38 -3.21
N VAL A 66 4.20 25.44 -2.27
CA VAL A 66 2.93 24.86 -1.82
C VAL A 66 2.51 25.39 -0.45
N ILE A 67 1.20 25.46 -0.24
CA ILE A 67 0.58 25.90 1.01
C ILE A 67 -0.48 24.90 1.46
N PHE A 68 -0.80 24.92 2.76
CA PHE A 68 -1.80 24.05 3.37
C PHE A 68 -2.88 24.91 4.09
N PRO A 69 -3.78 25.60 3.38
CA PRO A 69 -4.78 26.44 4.03
C PRO A 69 -5.81 25.66 4.85
N ASP A 70 -6.12 24.43 4.44
CA ASP A 70 -7.10 23.54 5.06
C ASP A 70 -6.58 22.11 5.28
N GLY A 71 -5.28 21.91 5.12
CA GLY A 71 -4.64 20.58 5.18
C GLY A 71 -4.43 19.92 3.81
N ASN A 72 -5.10 20.36 2.76
CA ASN A 72 -4.80 19.99 1.38
C ASN A 72 -3.56 20.77 0.87
N VAL A 73 -2.95 20.25 -0.19
CA VAL A 73 -1.77 20.87 -0.81
C VAL A 73 -2.23 21.75 -1.96
N TYR A 74 -1.82 23.02 -1.93
CA TYR A 74 -2.15 23.98 -2.96
C TYR A 74 -0.89 24.73 -3.42
N THR A 75 -0.94 25.22 -4.64
CA THR A 75 0.02 26.19 -5.15
C THR A 75 -0.16 27.55 -4.45
N LEU A 76 0.84 28.43 -4.56
CA LEU A 76 0.77 29.78 -3.96
C LEU A 76 -0.39 30.63 -4.49
N ASP A 77 -0.85 30.36 -5.71
CA ASP A 77 -2.05 31.00 -6.28
C ASP A 77 -3.37 30.31 -5.89
N GLY A 78 -3.32 29.36 -4.95
CA GLY A 78 -4.49 28.74 -4.35
C GLY A 78 -5.15 27.64 -5.18
N LYS A 79 -4.47 27.11 -6.21
CA LYS A 79 -4.96 25.99 -7.00
C LYS A 79 -4.51 24.66 -6.42
N PRO A 80 -5.25 23.56 -6.62
CA PRO A 80 -4.79 22.25 -6.24
C PRO A 80 -3.43 21.92 -6.85
N TRP A 81 -2.53 21.35 -6.05
CA TRP A 81 -1.24 20.87 -6.53
C TRP A 81 -1.44 19.59 -7.36
N ILE A 82 -1.01 19.61 -8.61
CA ILE A 82 -1.18 18.51 -9.56
C ILE A 82 0.13 18.01 -10.15
N GLY A 83 1.26 18.48 -9.65
CA GLY A 83 2.60 18.14 -10.14
C GLY A 83 3.22 16.89 -9.52
N GLY A 84 2.48 16.10 -8.74
CA GLY A 84 3.00 14.93 -8.00
C GLY A 84 3.56 15.32 -6.63
N ASN A 85 4.51 14.55 -6.09
CA ASN A 85 5.09 14.85 -4.78
C ASN A 85 5.92 16.14 -4.79
N PRO A 86 5.54 17.16 -4.00
CA PRO A 86 6.31 18.41 -3.93
C PRO A 86 7.42 18.38 -2.86
N PHE A 87 7.52 17.30 -2.05
CA PHE A 87 8.39 17.23 -0.89
C PHE A 87 9.55 16.27 -1.11
N SER A 88 10.72 16.78 -1.49
CA SER A 88 11.94 15.96 -1.60
C SER A 88 12.54 15.62 -0.23
N GLN A 89 12.35 16.48 0.77
CA GLN A 89 12.84 16.31 2.14
C GLN A 89 11.77 16.66 3.16
N PRO A 90 10.77 15.80 3.35
CA PRO A 90 9.66 16.10 4.25
C PRO A 90 10.12 16.25 5.69
N GLN A 91 9.65 17.31 6.37
CA GLN A 91 10.01 17.67 7.73
C GLN A 91 8.90 17.41 8.75
N SER A 92 7.69 17.21 8.28
CA SER A 92 6.51 16.98 9.13
C SER A 92 5.76 15.71 8.74
N ALA A 93 4.95 15.22 9.66
CA ALA A 93 4.08 14.08 9.38
C ALA A 93 3.13 14.36 8.20
N ALA A 94 2.59 15.57 8.10
CA ALA A 94 1.70 15.96 7.01
C ALA A 94 2.42 15.92 5.66
N GLU A 95 3.63 16.42 5.57
CA GLU A 95 4.45 16.37 4.35
C GLU A 95 4.77 14.93 3.93
N ILE A 96 5.12 14.05 4.89
CA ILE A 96 5.37 12.63 4.62
C ILE A 96 4.12 11.95 4.05
N LEU A 97 2.97 12.18 4.68
CA LEU A 97 1.70 11.59 4.26
C LEU A 97 1.27 12.11 2.89
N TRP A 98 1.42 13.41 2.62
CA TRP A 98 1.15 13.98 1.31
C TRP A 98 2.14 13.52 0.25
N ALA A 99 3.42 13.43 0.58
CA ALA A 99 4.42 12.89 -0.32
C ALA A 99 4.07 11.46 -0.74
N ASN A 100 3.68 10.61 0.21
CA ASN A 100 3.16 9.26 -0.09
C ASN A 100 1.88 9.31 -0.95
N THR A 101 0.92 10.17 -0.60
CA THR A 101 -0.37 10.26 -1.32
C THR A 101 -0.19 10.69 -2.77
N LEU A 102 0.72 11.63 -3.04
CA LEU A 102 0.96 12.19 -4.37
C LEU A 102 1.98 11.40 -5.20
N SER A 103 2.78 10.54 -4.58
CA SER A 103 3.75 9.67 -5.25
C SER A 103 3.36 8.20 -5.23
N TRP A 104 2.15 7.89 -4.78
CA TRP A 104 1.64 6.53 -4.74
C TRP A 104 1.68 5.90 -6.12
N GLY A 105 2.53 4.88 -6.27
CA GLY A 105 2.85 4.30 -7.56
C GLY A 105 3.55 5.31 -8.48
N LYS A 106 4.67 4.95 -9.06
CA LYS A 106 5.36 5.82 -10.03
C LYS A 106 4.71 5.86 -11.40
N HIS A 107 3.73 5.01 -11.62
CA HIS A 107 3.07 4.86 -12.88
C HIS A 107 1.73 5.58 -12.87
N ASP A 108 1.31 6.03 -14.03
CA ASP A 108 0.03 6.68 -14.21
C ASP A 108 -1.13 5.70 -14.16
N SER A 109 -0.84 4.42 -14.48
CA SER A 109 -1.75 3.31 -14.23
C SER A 109 -0.99 2.06 -13.80
N GLN A 110 -1.59 1.28 -12.91
CA GLN A 110 -1.11 -0.02 -12.49
C GLN A 110 -2.26 -1.01 -12.45
N ALA A 111 -2.04 -2.19 -12.98
CA ALA A 111 -2.98 -3.28 -12.89
C ALA A 111 -2.37 -4.46 -12.13
N HIS A 112 -3.04 -4.86 -11.07
CA HIS A 112 -2.59 -5.87 -10.14
C HIS A 112 -3.52 -7.09 -10.16
N PRO A 113 -3.10 -8.21 -10.74
CA PRO A 113 -3.66 -9.51 -10.43
C PRO A 113 -3.35 -9.85 -8.98
N VAL A 114 -4.37 -10.12 -8.16
CA VAL A 114 -4.20 -10.38 -6.73
C VAL A 114 -4.78 -11.73 -6.39
N LEU A 115 -4.01 -12.51 -5.66
CA LEU A 115 -4.48 -13.72 -4.99
C LEU A 115 -4.47 -13.48 -3.49
N ASP A 116 -5.63 -13.66 -2.86
CA ASP A 116 -5.89 -13.42 -1.44
C ASP A 116 -6.28 -14.73 -0.75
N PHE A 117 -5.76 -14.94 0.46
CA PHE A 117 -5.95 -16.14 1.27
C PHE A 117 -6.23 -15.74 2.71
N ASP A 118 -7.46 -15.95 3.15
CA ASP A 118 -7.85 -15.68 4.53
C ASP A 118 -7.73 -16.93 5.38
N THR A 119 -7.01 -16.82 6.49
CA THR A 119 -6.73 -17.94 7.36
C THR A 119 -7.38 -17.79 8.72
N ASP A 120 -7.72 -18.93 9.32
CA ASP A 120 -8.10 -19.01 10.72
C ASP A 120 -6.90 -18.85 11.68
N ALA A 121 -7.16 -18.97 12.97
CA ALA A 121 -6.12 -18.84 14.01
C ALA A 121 -5.02 -19.91 13.92
N ASP A 122 -5.34 -21.08 13.39
CA ASP A 122 -4.40 -22.19 13.21
C ASP A 122 -3.60 -22.09 11.90
N GLY A 123 -3.99 -21.19 11.00
CA GLY A 123 -3.36 -20.95 9.70
C GLY A 123 -3.97 -21.76 8.56
N ASN A 124 -5.15 -22.38 8.75
CA ASN A 124 -5.86 -23.04 7.66
C ASN A 124 -6.57 -21.99 6.80
N VAL A 125 -6.47 -22.12 5.48
CA VAL A 125 -7.16 -21.25 4.54
C VAL A 125 -8.67 -21.52 4.61
N GLN A 126 -9.44 -20.46 4.89
CA GLN A 126 -10.91 -20.51 4.96
C GLN A 126 -11.54 -19.92 3.70
N TYR A 127 -10.93 -18.85 3.15
CA TYR A 127 -11.36 -18.21 1.92
C TYR A 127 -10.16 -17.96 1.02
N GLN A 128 -10.43 -18.01 -0.28
CA GLN A 128 -9.44 -17.67 -1.30
C GLN A 128 -10.12 -16.89 -2.40
N TYR A 129 -9.56 -15.72 -2.71
CA TYR A 129 -10.06 -14.84 -3.77
C TYR A 129 -9.02 -14.64 -4.85
N ALA A 130 -9.48 -14.51 -6.09
CA ALA A 130 -8.71 -13.98 -7.19
C ALA A 130 -9.39 -12.71 -7.70
N SER A 131 -8.62 -11.65 -7.81
CA SER A 131 -9.12 -10.34 -8.19
C SER A 131 -8.16 -9.65 -9.16
N TYR A 132 -8.68 -8.69 -9.91
CA TYR A 132 -7.89 -7.80 -10.74
C TYR A 132 -8.23 -6.37 -10.39
N PHE A 133 -7.26 -5.61 -9.91
CA PHE A 133 -7.42 -4.22 -9.52
C PHE A 133 -6.58 -3.32 -10.40
N VAL A 134 -7.15 -2.19 -10.78
CA VAL A 134 -6.53 -1.16 -11.59
C VAL A 134 -6.52 0.14 -10.81
N GLU A 135 -5.34 0.69 -10.58
CA GLU A 135 -5.16 2.04 -10.07
C GLU A 135 -4.85 2.99 -11.22
N TRP A 136 -5.54 4.11 -11.27
CA TRP A 136 -5.41 5.13 -12.31
C TRP A 136 -5.22 6.51 -11.68
N GLN A 137 -4.08 7.12 -11.96
CA GLN A 137 -3.78 8.47 -11.50
C GLN A 137 -4.44 9.49 -12.42
N THR A 138 -5.13 10.46 -11.86
CA THR A 138 -5.74 11.57 -12.60
C THR A 138 -4.93 12.85 -12.49
N VAL A 139 -4.11 12.98 -11.43
CA VAL A 139 -3.12 14.05 -11.22
C VAL A 139 -1.76 13.45 -10.88
N GLY A 140 -0.71 14.25 -10.99
CA GLY A 140 0.66 13.80 -10.75
C GLY A 140 1.15 12.80 -11.80
N ARG A 141 0.61 12.85 -13.02
CA ARG A 141 0.91 11.95 -14.12
C ARG A 141 2.27 12.26 -14.73
N LEU A 142 2.95 11.21 -15.21
CA LEU A 142 4.31 11.30 -15.78
C LEU A 142 4.40 10.87 -17.22
N THR A 143 3.78 9.73 -17.54
CA THR A 143 4.08 8.94 -18.74
C THR A 143 2.94 8.96 -19.73
N LEU A 144 1.69 8.86 -19.26
CA LEU A 144 0.51 8.82 -20.13
C LEU A 144 -0.03 10.22 -20.40
N ASP A 145 -0.27 10.51 -21.67
CA ASP A 145 -0.97 11.73 -22.05
C ASP A 145 -2.46 11.69 -21.62
N PRO A 146 -3.02 12.83 -21.22
CA PRO A 146 -2.36 14.09 -20.92
C PRO A 146 -1.65 14.03 -19.56
N HIS A 147 -0.49 14.68 -19.48
CA HIS A 147 0.24 14.89 -18.22
C HIS A 147 0.51 16.39 -18.02
N PRO A 148 0.73 16.88 -16.79
CA PRO A 148 0.80 16.15 -15.52
C PRO A 148 -0.57 15.81 -14.91
N TYR A 149 -1.67 16.02 -15.58
CA TYR A 149 -3.03 15.73 -15.12
C TYR A 149 -3.99 15.48 -16.29
N MET A 150 -5.08 14.77 -16.01
CA MET A 150 -6.19 14.61 -16.95
C MET A 150 -7.05 15.86 -16.96
N ARG A 151 -7.15 16.53 -18.12
CA ARG A 151 -7.96 17.75 -18.28
C ARG A 151 -9.42 17.52 -17.91
N GLY A 152 -9.95 18.42 -17.07
CA GLY A 152 -11.31 18.34 -16.54
C GLY A 152 -11.47 17.34 -15.37
N ARG A 153 -10.36 16.79 -14.85
CA ARG A 153 -10.34 15.89 -13.69
C ARG A 153 -9.39 16.36 -12.60
N GLU A 154 -9.03 17.62 -12.59
CA GLU A 154 -8.10 18.23 -11.64
C GLU A 154 -8.59 18.14 -10.19
N SER A 155 -9.90 18.05 -10.01
CA SER A 155 -10.53 17.85 -8.68
C SER A 155 -10.56 16.38 -8.21
N GLN A 156 -10.06 15.45 -9.03
CA GLN A 156 -9.98 14.02 -8.73
C GLN A 156 -8.52 13.62 -8.54
N LEU A 157 -8.23 12.87 -7.48
CA LEU A 157 -6.87 12.42 -7.19
C LEU A 157 -6.52 11.17 -7.98
N ARG A 158 -7.38 10.14 -7.86
CA ARG A 158 -7.17 8.81 -8.49
C ARG A 158 -8.48 8.03 -8.56
N ILE A 159 -8.44 6.95 -9.32
CA ILE A 159 -9.52 5.98 -9.45
C ILE A 159 -8.95 4.59 -9.19
N LEU A 160 -9.68 3.77 -8.43
CA LEU A 160 -9.48 2.33 -8.34
C LEU A 160 -10.67 1.65 -9.01
N GLY A 161 -10.39 0.90 -10.07
CA GLY A 161 -11.34 -0.01 -10.70
C GLY A 161 -10.93 -1.46 -10.45
N GLY A 162 -11.86 -2.40 -10.57
CA GLY A 162 -11.49 -3.80 -10.41
C GLY A 162 -12.63 -4.77 -10.53
N THR A 163 -12.28 -6.04 -10.56
CA THR A 163 -13.25 -7.14 -10.62
C THR A 163 -12.76 -8.33 -9.80
N VAL A 164 -13.69 -9.02 -9.18
CA VAL A 164 -13.45 -10.31 -8.52
C VAL A 164 -13.66 -11.41 -9.56
N LEU A 165 -12.74 -12.36 -9.61
CA LEU A 165 -12.69 -13.42 -10.63
C LEU A 165 -12.98 -14.80 -10.05
N ALA A 166 -12.67 -15.01 -8.79
CA ALA A 166 -12.91 -16.27 -8.08
C ALA A 166 -13.11 -16.00 -6.57
N PRO A 167 -13.82 -16.87 -5.85
CA PRO A 167 -14.55 -18.05 -6.33
C PRO A 167 -15.83 -17.71 -7.11
N ALA A 168 -16.50 -18.73 -7.65
CA ALA A 168 -17.63 -18.54 -8.59
C ALA A 168 -18.82 -17.78 -8.01
N ASP A 169 -19.06 -17.86 -6.72
CA ASP A 169 -20.18 -17.18 -6.01
C ASP A 169 -20.02 -15.66 -5.94
N VAL A 170 -18.79 -15.14 -6.06
CA VAL A 170 -18.46 -13.71 -6.06
C VAL A 170 -17.85 -13.24 -7.39
N SER A 171 -17.66 -14.15 -8.33
CA SER A 171 -17.09 -13.82 -9.65
C SER A 171 -17.97 -12.81 -10.41
N GLY A 172 -17.31 -11.82 -11.02
CA GLY A 172 -17.97 -10.76 -11.76
C GLY A 172 -18.43 -9.58 -10.90
N ILE A 173 -18.23 -9.60 -9.58
CA ILE A 173 -18.38 -8.39 -8.78
C ILE A 173 -17.39 -7.36 -9.28
N GLY A 174 -17.90 -6.20 -9.73
CA GLY A 174 -17.09 -5.06 -10.14
C GLY A 174 -17.01 -4.01 -9.04
N ILE A 175 -15.88 -3.33 -8.95
CA ILE A 175 -15.61 -2.30 -7.94
C ILE A 175 -15.10 -1.06 -8.65
N LEU A 176 -15.59 0.11 -8.23
CA LEU A 176 -15.09 1.41 -8.67
C LEU A 176 -15.06 2.37 -7.50
N GLN A 177 -13.89 2.87 -7.17
CA GLN A 177 -13.69 3.91 -6.16
C GLN A 177 -13.05 5.14 -6.81
N MET A 178 -13.57 6.33 -6.53
CA MET A 178 -13.10 7.59 -7.07
C MET A 178 -12.76 8.55 -5.94
N TRP A 179 -11.47 8.85 -5.76
CA TRP A 179 -10.99 9.77 -4.73
C TRP A 179 -10.99 11.19 -5.26
N ALA A 180 -11.58 12.11 -4.48
CA ALA A 180 -11.42 13.54 -4.73
C ALA A 180 -9.99 13.99 -4.43
N TYR A 181 -9.55 15.09 -5.06
CA TYR A 181 -8.30 15.76 -4.69
C TYR A 181 -8.41 16.32 -3.27
N ASP A 182 -9.54 16.89 -2.92
CA ASP A 182 -9.85 17.31 -1.55
C ASP A 182 -9.99 16.10 -0.63
N GLN A 183 -8.99 15.87 0.18
CA GLN A 183 -8.88 14.69 1.03
C GLN A 183 -9.77 14.73 2.28
N HIS A 184 -10.58 15.76 2.48
CA HIS A 184 -11.69 15.75 3.44
C HIS A 184 -12.90 14.98 2.91
N LYS A 185 -12.98 14.78 1.60
CA LYS A 185 -14.13 14.14 0.95
C LYS A 185 -13.94 12.63 0.90
N LEU A 186 -14.97 11.91 1.30
CA LEU A 186 -15.04 10.48 1.13
C LEU A 186 -15.07 10.11 -0.37
N PRO A 187 -14.43 9.02 -0.80
CA PRO A 187 -14.46 8.60 -2.18
C PRO A 187 -15.86 8.12 -2.58
N GLY A 188 -16.23 8.37 -3.83
CA GLY A 188 -17.35 7.66 -4.42
C GLY A 188 -17.01 6.17 -4.49
N TYR A 189 -17.86 5.32 -3.94
CA TYR A 189 -17.66 3.87 -3.96
C TYR A 189 -18.88 3.18 -4.58
N TYR A 190 -18.67 2.45 -5.67
CA TYR A 190 -19.69 1.79 -6.45
C TYR A 190 -19.33 0.32 -6.64
N VAL A 191 -20.33 -0.54 -6.52
CA VAL A 191 -20.17 -2.00 -6.68
C VAL A 191 -21.20 -2.50 -7.68
N TYR A 192 -20.74 -3.17 -8.71
CA TYR A 192 -21.59 -3.95 -9.59
C TYR A 192 -21.80 -5.35 -9.02
N GLN A 193 -23.05 -5.78 -8.92
CA GLN A 193 -23.42 -7.11 -8.45
C GLN A 193 -24.03 -7.94 -9.58
N PRO A 194 -23.36 -9.01 -10.03
CA PRO A 194 -23.83 -9.84 -11.16
C PRO A 194 -25.19 -10.48 -10.93
N THR A 195 -25.50 -10.87 -9.68
CA THR A 195 -26.74 -11.54 -9.31
C THR A 195 -27.98 -10.68 -9.54
N ILE A 196 -27.85 -9.37 -9.38
CA ILE A 196 -28.94 -8.40 -9.62
C ILE A 196 -28.72 -7.53 -10.84
N LYS A 197 -27.59 -7.73 -11.54
CA LYS A 197 -27.19 -6.98 -12.76
C LYS A 197 -27.30 -5.47 -12.58
N SER A 198 -26.84 -4.95 -11.44
CA SER A 198 -27.02 -3.54 -11.07
C SER A 198 -25.81 -3.01 -10.35
N VAL A 199 -25.49 -1.74 -10.61
CA VAL A 199 -24.53 -0.96 -9.84
C VAL A 199 -25.23 -0.37 -8.61
N ARG A 200 -24.59 -0.46 -7.46
CA ARG A 200 -25.02 0.15 -6.21
C ARG A 200 -23.94 1.07 -5.68
N ALA A 201 -24.35 2.25 -5.21
CA ALA A 201 -23.45 3.04 -4.40
C ALA A 201 -23.28 2.35 -3.05
N HIS A 202 -22.02 2.11 -2.67
CA HIS A 202 -21.70 1.62 -1.34
C HIS A 202 -21.60 2.82 -0.39
N PRO A 203 -22.11 2.74 0.85
CA PRO A 203 -21.98 3.82 1.81
C PRO A 203 -20.50 4.18 2.01
N ALA A 204 -20.16 5.43 1.69
CA ALA A 204 -18.76 5.85 1.69
C ALA A 204 -18.16 5.95 3.10
N ASP A 205 -18.99 6.05 4.13
CA ASP A 205 -18.62 6.09 5.55
C ASP A 205 -18.37 4.71 6.16
N GLN A 206 -18.75 3.63 5.48
CA GLN A 206 -18.45 2.24 5.87
C GLN A 206 -16.99 1.87 5.53
N ARG A 207 -16.04 2.66 6.04
CA ARG A 207 -14.61 2.48 5.73
C ARG A 207 -13.93 1.45 6.62
N PHE A 208 -14.54 1.05 7.74
CA PHE A 208 -14.00 0.12 8.73
C PHE A 208 -14.66 -1.25 8.67
N GLU A 209 -15.04 -1.66 7.48
CA GLU A 209 -15.58 -3.00 7.22
C GLU A 209 -14.62 -3.81 6.35
N PRO A 210 -14.58 -5.15 6.52
CA PRO A 210 -13.88 -6.03 5.60
C PRO A 210 -14.45 -5.91 4.19
N GLN A 211 -13.59 -5.97 3.18
CA GLN A 211 -14.04 -5.92 1.80
C GLN A 211 -14.77 -7.21 1.39
N PHE A 212 -14.25 -8.34 1.85
CA PHE A 212 -14.82 -9.66 1.58
C PHE A 212 -14.92 -10.46 2.88
N PRO A 213 -15.80 -11.48 2.93
CA PRO A 213 -15.84 -12.43 4.04
C PRO A 213 -14.46 -13.03 4.29
N GLY A 214 -14.05 -13.05 5.55
CA GLY A 214 -12.74 -13.60 5.94
C GLY A 214 -11.64 -12.56 6.06
N ASN A 215 -11.70 -11.46 5.32
CA ASN A 215 -10.66 -10.43 5.38
C ASN A 215 -10.47 -9.88 6.80
N THR A 216 -9.22 -9.74 7.19
CA THR A 216 -8.82 -9.16 8.48
C THR A 216 -8.54 -7.67 8.39
N PHE A 217 -8.59 -7.10 7.22
CA PHE A 217 -8.35 -5.68 6.96
C PHE A 217 -9.63 -4.95 6.54
N PHE A 218 -9.60 -3.64 6.71
CA PHE A 218 -10.68 -2.73 6.34
C PHE A 218 -10.40 -2.03 5.02
N VAL A 219 -11.47 -1.58 4.36
CA VAL A 219 -11.37 -0.82 3.10
C VAL A 219 -10.45 0.40 3.23
N THR A 220 -10.42 1.08 4.38
CA THR A 220 -9.54 2.23 4.64
C THR A 220 -8.07 1.86 4.85
N GLU A 221 -7.71 0.58 4.87
CA GLU A 221 -6.35 0.13 5.17
C GLU A 221 -5.51 -0.20 3.94
N TYR A 222 -6.09 -0.27 2.75
CA TYR A 222 -5.38 -0.65 1.52
C TYR A 222 -4.13 0.19 1.24
N HIS A 223 -4.21 1.49 1.44
CA HIS A 223 -3.10 2.40 1.18
C HIS A 223 -2.25 2.65 2.45
N MET A 224 -2.50 1.91 3.54
CA MET A 224 -1.87 2.07 4.86
C MET A 224 -1.99 3.49 5.45
N ALA A 225 -1.68 4.55 4.68
CA ALA A 225 -1.89 5.95 5.07
C ALA A 225 -3.39 6.28 5.19
N GLY A 226 -3.72 7.50 5.57
CA GLY A 226 -5.13 7.92 5.66
C GLY A 226 -5.82 7.80 4.31
N ASP A 227 -7.00 7.23 4.27
CA ASP A 227 -7.79 7.06 3.07
C ASP A 227 -9.26 7.40 3.33
N PRO A 228 -9.70 8.60 2.91
CA PRO A 228 -8.91 9.77 2.47
C PRO A 228 -8.07 10.39 3.60
N LEU A 229 -6.96 11.02 3.23
CA LEU A 229 -5.94 11.45 4.20
C LEU A 229 -6.50 12.34 5.31
N LEU A 230 -7.26 13.39 4.96
CA LEU A 230 -7.74 14.39 5.91
C LEU A 230 -9.03 14.00 6.67
N THR A 231 -9.52 12.80 6.45
CA THR A 231 -10.48 12.17 7.37
C THR A 231 -9.80 11.59 8.60
N TRP A 232 -8.49 11.50 8.56
CA TRP A 232 -7.60 11.25 9.68
C TRP A 232 -6.97 12.58 10.13
N GLY A 233 -6.44 12.61 11.34
CA GLY A 233 -5.84 13.80 11.91
C GLY A 233 -4.87 13.47 13.04
N ASN A 234 -4.52 14.48 13.85
CA ASN A 234 -3.55 14.35 14.95
C ASN A 234 -2.22 13.73 14.49
N PHE A 235 -1.79 14.11 13.28
CA PHE A 235 -0.58 13.60 12.65
C PHE A 235 0.65 13.91 13.48
N LYS A 236 1.47 12.90 13.79
CA LYS A 236 2.70 13.05 14.56
C LYS A 236 3.84 12.31 13.88
N LEU A 237 4.93 13.01 13.61
CA LEU A 237 6.21 12.38 13.32
C LEU A 237 6.80 11.91 14.66
N VAL A 238 6.70 10.61 14.92
CA VAL A 238 7.11 10.00 16.19
C VAL A 238 8.62 9.85 16.27
N GLY A 239 9.27 9.62 15.13
CA GLY A 239 10.70 9.46 15.06
C GLY A 239 11.19 9.00 13.70
N LYS A 240 12.50 8.83 13.63
CA LYS A 240 13.21 8.25 12.48
C LYS A 240 14.10 7.13 12.99
N GLY A 241 14.30 6.11 12.19
CA GLY A 241 15.20 5.01 12.55
C GLY A 241 15.10 3.84 11.61
N PRO A 242 15.98 2.87 11.72
CA PRO A 242 16.02 1.70 10.86
C PRO A 242 14.90 0.71 11.16
N LEU A 243 14.57 -0.11 10.16
CA LEU A 243 13.60 -1.19 10.27
C LEU A 243 14.11 -2.43 9.53
N LEU A 244 13.89 -3.62 10.11
CA LEU A 244 13.93 -4.86 9.35
C LEU A 244 12.57 -5.00 8.64
N GLY A 245 12.57 -4.77 7.34
CA GLY A 245 11.37 -4.81 6.50
C GLY A 245 11.50 -5.81 5.36
N GLY A 246 10.39 -6.24 4.83
CA GLY A 246 10.33 -7.06 3.61
C GLY A 246 10.59 -6.19 2.39
N ALA A 247 11.85 -5.87 2.15
CA ALA A 247 12.28 -5.06 1.02
C ALA A 247 13.21 -5.88 0.13
N SER A 248 13.34 -5.50 -1.08
CA SER A 248 14.08 -6.07 -2.18
C SER A 248 14.19 -7.61 -2.24
N HIS A 249 14.09 -8.17 -3.40
CA HIS A 249 14.07 -9.63 -3.62
C HIS A 249 13.00 -10.39 -2.81
N CYS A 250 11.93 -9.68 -2.38
CA CYS A 250 10.83 -10.32 -1.67
C CYS A 250 9.88 -11.05 -2.62
N ALA A 251 9.72 -10.57 -3.85
CA ALA A 251 8.93 -11.25 -4.85
C ALA A 251 9.62 -12.54 -5.29
N ASP A 252 8.86 -13.63 -5.32
CA ASP A 252 9.37 -14.93 -5.79
C ASP A 252 9.14 -15.07 -7.31
N LEU A 253 9.74 -14.16 -8.07
CA LEU A 253 9.55 -14.01 -9.52
C LEU A 253 9.98 -15.23 -10.32
N ASP A 254 10.75 -16.16 -9.71
CA ASP A 254 11.18 -17.41 -10.34
C ASP A 254 10.14 -18.53 -10.21
N GLN A 255 9.13 -18.33 -9.37
CA GLN A 255 8.06 -19.30 -9.21
C GLN A 255 6.93 -19.08 -10.23
N PRO A 256 6.22 -20.15 -10.60
CA PRO A 256 5.01 -20.01 -11.40
C PRO A 256 4.06 -18.98 -10.76
N ASN A 257 3.61 -18.04 -11.58
CA ASN A 257 2.71 -16.96 -11.15
C ASN A 257 3.20 -16.17 -9.92
N TRP A 258 4.53 -16.08 -9.72
CA TRP A 258 5.20 -15.39 -8.61
C TRP A 258 4.76 -15.86 -7.23
N MET A 259 4.34 -17.12 -7.13
CA MET A 259 3.85 -17.70 -5.87
C MET A 259 4.93 -17.70 -4.79
N HIS A 260 4.63 -17.06 -3.67
CA HIS A 260 5.51 -17.06 -2.51
C HIS A 260 5.43 -18.37 -1.73
N LYS A 261 6.58 -18.83 -1.23
CA LYS A 261 6.63 -19.93 -0.27
C LYS A 261 5.99 -19.51 1.05
N THR A 262 5.44 -20.46 1.75
CA THR A 262 4.78 -20.25 3.04
C THR A 262 5.58 -20.82 4.21
N CYS A 263 5.25 -20.38 5.42
CA CYS A 263 5.80 -20.90 6.67
C CYS A 263 4.87 -20.59 7.85
N GLY A 264 5.18 -21.17 9.00
CA GLY A 264 4.50 -20.88 10.27
C GLY A 264 3.06 -21.41 10.37
N GLY A 265 2.47 -21.26 11.55
CA GLY A 265 1.21 -21.91 11.90
C GLY A 265 1.36 -23.42 12.06
N LYS A 266 0.28 -24.11 12.42
CA LYS A 266 0.27 -25.57 12.59
C LYS A 266 0.48 -26.32 11.27
N SER A 267 -0.04 -25.76 10.18
CA SER A 267 0.03 -26.36 8.84
C SER A 267 1.27 -25.93 8.04
N GLY A 268 2.10 -25.01 8.56
CA GLY A 268 3.26 -24.47 7.84
C GLY A 268 2.91 -23.49 6.71
N VAL A 269 1.64 -23.03 6.65
CA VAL A 269 1.15 -22.18 5.55
C VAL A 269 0.56 -20.85 6.01
N LYS A 270 0.80 -20.43 7.26
CA LYS A 270 0.16 -19.24 7.81
C LYS A 270 0.72 -17.94 7.25
N TYR A 271 2.03 -17.87 7.00
CA TYR A 271 2.72 -16.65 6.56
C TYR A 271 3.36 -16.86 5.20
N TRP A 272 3.47 -15.79 4.40
CA TRP A 272 4.41 -15.77 3.30
C TRP A 272 5.84 -15.78 3.84
N ARG A 273 6.74 -16.48 3.16
CA ARG A 273 8.17 -16.48 3.51
C ARG A 273 8.80 -15.21 2.96
N THR A 274 8.85 -14.17 3.76
CA THR A 274 9.43 -12.87 3.39
C THR A 274 10.92 -12.85 3.67
N ARG A 275 11.70 -12.38 2.72
CA ARG A 275 13.09 -11.98 2.96
C ARG A 275 13.07 -10.62 3.65
N MET A 276 13.94 -10.48 4.67
CA MET A 276 14.01 -9.25 5.46
C MET A 276 15.34 -8.57 5.17
N GLU A 277 15.25 -7.27 4.94
CA GLU A 277 16.44 -6.41 4.77
C GLU A 277 16.42 -5.29 5.79
N LEU A 278 17.60 -4.76 6.10
CA LEU A 278 17.73 -3.58 6.92
C LEU A 278 17.45 -2.35 6.07
N LEU A 279 16.32 -1.71 6.33
CA LEU A 279 15.98 -0.41 5.80
C LEU A 279 16.66 0.65 6.67
N PRO A 280 17.56 1.47 6.13
CA PRO A 280 18.46 2.28 6.94
C PRO A 280 17.76 3.40 7.69
N GLU A 281 16.74 4.00 7.10
CA GLU A 281 15.99 5.09 7.71
C GLU A 281 14.51 5.01 7.33
N MET A 282 13.65 5.07 8.33
CA MET A 282 12.22 5.11 8.21
C MET A 282 11.68 6.35 8.92
N TYR A 283 10.71 7.01 8.31
CA TYR A 283 9.85 7.93 9.04
C TYR A 283 8.75 7.15 9.76
N VAL A 284 8.52 7.44 11.03
CA VAL A 284 7.46 6.81 11.82
C VAL A 284 6.38 7.84 12.09
N VAL A 285 5.20 7.63 11.52
CA VAL A 285 4.07 8.55 11.62
C VAL A 285 2.92 7.91 12.38
N GLU A 286 2.32 8.63 13.32
CA GLU A 286 1.05 8.28 13.95
C GLU A 286 -0.07 9.17 13.43
N MET A 287 -1.29 8.61 13.39
CA MET A 287 -2.52 9.30 12.99
C MET A 287 -3.76 8.69 13.65
N GLU A 288 -4.80 9.50 13.81
CA GLU A 288 -6.06 9.12 14.44
C GLU A 288 -7.24 9.34 13.49
N PRO A 289 -8.31 8.52 13.54
CA PRO A 289 -9.46 8.62 12.64
C PRO A 289 -10.44 9.72 13.08
N THR A 290 -10.02 10.97 13.00
CA THR A 290 -10.72 12.15 13.59
C THR A 290 -12.12 12.41 13.01
N SER A 291 -12.34 12.06 11.75
CA SER A 291 -13.66 12.21 11.12
C SER A 291 -14.59 10.99 11.33
N TYR A 292 -14.12 9.97 12.05
CA TYR A 292 -14.86 8.74 12.28
C TYR A 292 -15.08 8.48 13.78
N PRO A 293 -16.07 9.10 14.43
CA PRO A 293 -16.24 9.00 15.88
C PRO A 293 -16.55 7.58 16.39
N ARG A 294 -17.00 6.71 15.48
CA ARG A 294 -17.28 5.29 15.76
C ARG A 294 -16.22 4.33 15.23
N ALA A 295 -15.10 4.83 14.71
CA ALA A 295 -14.03 3.96 14.23
C ALA A 295 -13.63 2.95 15.31
N PRO A 296 -13.47 1.68 14.97
CA PRO A 296 -12.97 0.67 15.92
C PRO A 296 -11.46 0.82 16.18
N ILE A 297 -10.74 1.50 15.29
CA ILE A 297 -9.34 1.85 15.42
C ILE A 297 -9.23 3.17 16.17
N GLY A 298 -8.39 3.21 17.22
CA GLY A 298 -8.08 4.44 17.95
C GLY A 298 -6.96 5.24 17.29
N LYS A 299 -5.94 4.57 16.75
CA LYS A 299 -4.86 5.18 15.98
C LYS A 299 -4.14 4.16 15.11
N LYS A 300 -3.39 4.66 14.13
CA LYS A 300 -2.42 3.91 13.32
C LYS A 300 -1.01 4.43 13.57
N ARG A 301 -0.02 3.55 13.44
CA ARG A 301 1.39 3.89 13.33
C ARG A 301 1.95 3.25 12.07
N ILE A 302 2.58 4.05 11.23
CA ILE A 302 3.03 3.64 9.90
C ILE A 302 4.51 3.97 9.77
N TRP A 303 5.27 3.07 9.15
CA TRP A 303 6.68 3.24 8.84
C TRP A 303 6.85 3.42 7.33
N PHE A 304 7.36 4.58 6.94
CA PHE A 304 7.66 4.94 5.55
C PHE A 304 9.16 4.88 5.31
N ASP A 305 9.59 4.22 4.26
CA ASP A 305 10.99 4.26 3.84
C ASP A 305 11.35 5.70 3.43
N ALA A 306 12.35 6.28 4.07
CA ALA A 306 12.74 7.68 3.84
C ALA A 306 13.21 7.94 2.40
N ARG A 307 13.64 6.89 1.68
CA ARG A 307 14.15 6.98 0.32
C ARG A 307 13.04 6.97 -0.73
N THR A 308 11.96 6.24 -0.49
CA THR A 308 10.89 6.01 -1.46
C THR A 308 9.55 6.57 -1.02
N LEU A 309 9.40 6.92 0.27
CA LEU A 309 8.14 7.27 0.93
C LEU A 309 7.08 6.16 0.83
N TYR A 310 7.53 4.93 0.56
CA TYR A 310 6.66 3.77 0.50
C TYR A 310 6.36 3.26 1.92
N PRO A 311 5.10 2.95 2.26
CA PRO A 311 4.76 2.40 3.58
C PRO A 311 5.13 0.91 3.63
N MET A 312 6.05 0.56 4.53
CA MET A 312 6.57 -0.80 4.65
C MET A 312 5.80 -1.64 5.67
N THR A 313 5.29 -1.02 6.71
CA THR A 313 4.50 -1.69 7.74
C THR A 313 3.59 -0.71 8.47
N MET A 314 2.51 -1.23 9.01
CA MET A 314 1.54 -0.47 9.79
C MET A 314 1.06 -1.28 11.00
N ILE A 315 0.83 -0.59 12.11
CA ILE A 315 0.16 -1.14 13.29
C ILE A 315 -1.07 -0.29 13.58
N SER A 316 -2.22 -0.93 13.67
CA SER A 316 -3.46 -0.33 14.13
C SER A 316 -3.72 -0.72 15.60
N TYR A 317 -4.13 0.27 16.38
CA TYR A 317 -4.48 0.12 17.80
C TYR A 317 -6.01 0.22 17.94
N ASP A 318 -6.58 -0.57 18.83
CA ASP A 318 -7.98 -0.40 19.20
C ASP A 318 -8.20 0.89 20.02
N ARG A 319 -9.46 1.17 20.35
CA ARG A 319 -9.84 2.38 21.13
C ARG A 319 -9.28 2.41 22.55
N GLN A 320 -8.87 1.27 23.08
CA GLN A 320 -8.21 1.12 24.38
C GLN A 320 -6.69 1.28 24.29
N GLY A 321 -6.15 1.49 23.09
CA GLY A 321 -4.73 1.63 22.84
C GLY A 321 -3.98 0.30 22.77
N LYS A 322 -4.69 -0.84 22.74
CA LYS A 322 -4.10 -2.16 22.56
C LYS A 322 -3.82 -2.42 21.09
N ILE A 323 -2.69 -3.07 20.79
CA ILE A 323 -2.38 -3.49 19.42
C ILE A 323 -3.45 -4.47 18.94
N TRP A 324 -4.02 -4.15 17.78
CA TRP A 324 -5.05 -4.97 17.17
C TRP A 324 -4.60 -5.59 15.87
N LYS A 325 -4.22 -4.78 14.89
CA LYS A 325 -3.86 -5.27 13.58
C LYS A 325 -2.44 -4.86 13.20
N GLN A 326 -1.82 -5.70 12.40
CA GLN A 326 -0.52 -5.44 11.81
C GLN A 326 -0.60 -5.71 10.31
N TRP A 327 -0.19 -4.72 9.54
CA TRP A 327 0.14 -4.88 8.13
C TRP A 327 1.63 -4.99 7.98
N GLU A 328 2.04 -5.94 7.20
CA GLU A 328 3.41 -6.11 6.85
C GLU A 328 3.52 -6.45 5.38
N GLY A 329 4.15 -5.57 4.62
CA GLY A 329 4.38 -5.71 3.21
C GLY A 329 5.75 -6.32 2.91
N GLY A 330 5.81 -7.08 1.84
CA GLY A 330 7.02 -7.29 1.07
C GLY A 330 6.98 -6.35 -0.12
N SER A 331 8.11 -5.76 -0.46
CA SER A 331 8.26 -4.95 -1.67
C SER A 331 9.39 -5.48 -2.54
N ASP A 332 9.32 -5.20 -3.80
CA ASP A 332 10.37 -5.58 -4.75
C ASP A 332 10.55 -4.49 -5.81
N TYR A 333 11.65 -4.66 -6.51
CA TYR A 333 12.05 -3.87 -7.64
C TYR A 333 11.79 -4.67 -8.92
N TYR A 334 10.83 -4.22 -9.70
CA TYR A 334 10.23 -5.01 -10.77
C TYR A 334 10.94 -4.97 -12.12
N ASP A 335 12.06 -4.29 -12.27
CA ASP A 335 12.79 -4.25 -13.56
C ASP A 335 13.84 -5.36 -13.74
N ARG A 336 13.95 -6.27 -12.80
CA ARG A 336 15.02 -7.26 -12.79
C ARG A 336 14.94 -8.34 -13.85
N LYS A 337 13.74 -8.58 -14.41
CA LYS A 337 13.53 -9.65 -15.38
C LYS A 337 13.12 -9.12 -16.73
N PRO A 338 13.88 -9.43 -17.80
CA PRO A 338 13.43 -9.17 -19.16
C PRO A 338 12.06 -9.81 -19.42
N GLY A 339 11.17 -9.08 -20.06
CA GLY A 339 9.84 -9.58 -20.43
C GLY A 339 8.74 -9.41 -19.36
N MET A 340 9.02 -8.77 -18.23
CA MET A 340 7.96 -8.30 -17.36
C MET A 340 7.26 -7.12 -18.01
N LYS A 341 5.96 -7.24 -18.23
CA LYS A 341 5.16 -6.18 -18.88
C LYS A 341 5.06 -4.89 -18.08
N TRP A 342 5.39 -4.91 -16.80
CA TRP A 342 5.44 -3.74 -15.95
C TRP A 342 6.41 -2.66 -16.41
N PHE A 343 7.34 -3.02 -17.32
CA PHE A 343 8.43 -2.15 -17.74
C PHE A 343 8.51 -1.97 -19.27
N GLU A 344 7.63 -2.62 -20.03
CA GLU A 344 7.62 -2.40 -21.46
C GLU A 344 7.24 -0.94 -21.74
N GLY A 345 8.20 -0.21 -22.30
CA GLY A 345 8.01 1.17 -22.79
C GLY A 345 8.11 2.26 -21.74
N THR A 346 8.38 1.95 -20.47
CA THR A 346 8.62 2.98 -19.46
C THR A 346 10.11 3.11 -19.16
N PRO A 347 10.67 4.32 -19.11
CA PRO A 347 12.04 4.54 -18.67
C PRO A 347 12.18 4.44 -17.15
N ASP A 348 11.09 4.39 -16.41
CA ASP A 348 11.05 4.50 -14.96
C ASP A 348 10.92 3.14 -14.30
N HIS A 349 11.94 2.80 -13.55
CA HIS A 349 11.94 1.65 -12.65
C HIS A 349 11.15 1.98 -11.39
N PHE A 350 10.53 1.00 -10.75
CA PHE A 350 9.79 1.28 -9.54
C PHE A 350 9.81 0.18 -8.49
N VAL A 351 9.66 0.60 -7.25
CA VAL A 351 9.44 -0.27 -6.10
C VAL A 351 7.95 -0.33 -5.82
N SER A 352 7.40 -1.53 -5.71
CA SER A 352 6.02 -1.76 -5.34
C SER A 352 5.89 -2.98 -4.45
N TRP A 353 4.70 -3.17 -3.87
CA TRP A 353 4.41 -4.33 -3.05
C TRP A 353 4.44 -5.63 -3.89
N SER A 354 4.91 -6.69 -3.27
CA SER A 354 4.87 -8.04 -3.83
C SER A 354 3.88 -8.93 -3.10
N HIS A 355 3.83 -8.83 -1.78
CA HIS A 355 2.89 -9.55 -0.93
C HIS A 355 2.64 -8.80 0.37
N VAL A 356 1.55 -9.15 1.04
CA VAL A 356 1.15 -8.54 2.31
C VAL A 356 0.65 -9.60 3.27
N HIS A 357 0.93 -9.37 4.55
CA HIS A 357 0.25 -9.99 5.69
C HIS A 357 -0.58 -8.93 6.40
N ALA A 358 -1.89 -9.10 6.44
CA ALA A 358 -2.79 -8.31 7.27
C ALA A 358 -3.23 -9.19 8.45
N HIS A 359 -2.54 -9.07 9.58
CA HIS A 359 -2.70 -9.92 10.75
C HIS A 359 -3.56 -9.24 11.80
N ASP A 360 -4.71 -9.82 12.11
CA ASP A 360 -5.48 -9.51 13.31
C ASP A 360 -4.86 -10.26 14.50
N LEU A 361 -4.15 -9.53 15.35
CA LEU A 361 -3.40 -10.09 16.47
C LEU A 361 -4.31 -10.52 17.62
N GLN A 362 -5.52 -9.98 17.70
CA GLN A 362 -6.47 -10.32 18.78
C GLN A 362 -7.19 -11.64 18.47
N SER A 363 -7.62 -11.84 17.23
CA SER A 363 -8.24 -13.09 16.79
C SER A 363 -7.25 -14.13 16.27
N ASN A 364 -6.00 -13.73 16.06
CA ASN A 364 -4.92 -14.52 15.43
C ASN A 364 -5.25 -14.97 14.00
N ARG A 365 -6.23 -14.32 13.35
CA ARG A 365 -6.57 -14.55 11.94
C ARG A 365 -5.69 -13.69 11.04
N MET A 366 -5.59 -14.08 9.78
CA MET A 366 -4.74 -13.38 8.83
C MET A 366 -5.33 -13.40 7.43
N SER A 367 -5.33 -12.25 6.76
CA SER A 367 -5.38 -12.17 5.32
C SER A 367 -3.95 -12.04 4.79
N ARG A 368 -3.60 -12.90 3.87
CA ARG A 368 -2.33 -12.81 3.14
C ARG A 368 -2.63 -12.75 1.66
N PHE A 369 -2.07 -11.77 0.99
CA PHE A 369 -2.26 -11.63 -0.44
C PHE A 369 -0.96 -11.29 -1.14
N TYR A 370 -0.88 -11.58 -2.41
CA TYR A 370 0.27 -11.26 -3.23
C TYR A 370 -0.15 -10.80 -4.62
N CYS A 371 0.71 -10.00 -5.22
CA CYS A 371 0.60 -9.63 -6.61
C CYS A 371 1.09 -10.80 -7.47
N ALA A 372 0.19 -11.36 -8.26
CA ALA A 372 0.48 -12.48 -9.15
C ALA A 372 0.87 -11.96 -10.55
N GLN A 373 1.46 -12.82 -11.36
CA GLN A 373 1.69 -12.50 -12.77
C GLN A 373 0.38 -12.48 -13.55
N THR A 374 -0.48 -13.45 -13.31
CA THR A 374 -1.77 -13.60 -13.98
C THR A 374 -2.82 -14.15 -13.02
N VAL A 375 -4.09 -13.89 -13.33
CA VAL A 375 -5.26 -14.47 -12.67
C VAL A 375 -6.26 -15.00 -13.72
N PRO A 376 -7.29 -15.75 -13.32
CA PRO A 376 -8.31 -16.25 -14.24
C PRO A 376 -8.85 -15.17 -15.19
N GLY A 377 -9.20 -15.55 -16.41
CA GLY A 377 -9.66 -14.64 -17.46
C GLY A 377 -8.54 -13.98 -18.28
N GLY A 378 -7.28 -14.37 -18.07
CA GLY A 378 -6.13 -13.87 -18.82
C GLY A 378 -5.66 -12.48 -18.39
N TYR A 379 -6.15 -11.97 -17.26
CA TYR A 379 -5.68 -10.71 -16.69
C TYR A 379 -4.26 -10.87 -16.16
N HIS A 380 -3.40 -9.92 -16.47
CA HIS A 380 -1.99 -9.94 -16.10
C HIS A 380 -1.53 -8.59 -15.56
N ALA A 381 -0.44 -8.61 -14.80
CA ALA A 381 0.18 -7.41 -14.27
C ALA A 381 0.67 -6.51 -15.41
N THR A 382 0.33 -5.23 -15.36
CA THR A 382 0.76 -4.23 -16.35
C THR A 382 0.77 -2.83 -15.75
N VAL A 383 1.53 -1.93 -16.35
CA VAL A 383 1.58 -0.51 -16.01
C VAL A 383 1.46 0.33 -17.29
N ASP A 384 0.98 1.55 -17.13
CA ASP A 384 0.88 2.58 -18.17
C ASP A 384 0.17 2.10 -19.45
N ASP A 385 -0.83 1.24 -19.28
CA ASP A 385 -1.71 0.79 -20.35
C ASP A 385 -2.95 1.69 -20.42
N THR A 386 -3.07 2.45 -21.51
CA THR A 386 -4.16 3.41 -21.71
C THR A 386 -5.54 2.75 -21.77
N SER A 387 -5.62 1.48 -22.17
CA SER A 387 -6.88 0.74 -22.26
C SER A 387 -7.54 0.48 -20.91
N LEU A 388 -6.75 0.52 -19.81
CA LEU A 388 -7.24 0.27 -18.47
C LEU A 388 -8.28 1.28 -18.01
N PHE A 389 -8.18 2.54 -18.48
CA PHE A 389 -9.15 3.57 -18.11
C PHE A 389 -10.57 3.21 -18.57
N ASP A 390 -10.71 2.96 -19.85
CA ASP A 390 -12.03 2.67 -20.46
C ASP A 390 -12.57 1.29 -20.04
N ASN A 391 -11.69 0.37 -19.69
CA ASN A 391 -12.06 -0.99 -19.31
C ASN A 391 -12.41 -1.15 -17.83
N PHE A 392 -11.85 -0.30 -16.92
CA PHE A 392 -11.99 -0.50 -15.47
C PHE A 392 -12.32 0.77 -14.68
N CYS A 393 -11.98 1.96 -15.18
CA CYS A 393 -11.98 3.19 -14.38
C CYS A 393 -13.16 4.12 -14.67
N THR A 394 -14.24 3.62 -15.27
CA THR A 394 -15.45 4.39 -15.59
C THR A 394 -16.72 3.70 -15.11
N MET A 395 -17.79 4.47 -14.90
CA MET A 395 -19.10 3.89 -14.56
C MET A 395 -19.60 2.95 -15.67
N ALA A 396 -19.39 3.32 -16.92
CA ALA A 396 -19.76 2.47 -18.06
C ALA A 396 -18.96 1.15 -18.08
N ALA A 397 -17.69 1.17 -17.66
CA ALA A 397 -16.91 -0.04 -17.50
C ALA A 397 -17.44 -0.93 -16.37
N LEU A 398 -17.84 -0.32 -15.26
CA LEU A 398 -18.41 -1.05 -14.12
C LEU A 398 -19.73 -1.74 -14.49
N GLU A 399 -20.55 -1.12 -15.34
CA GLU A 399 -21.83 -1.67 -15.82
C GLU A 399 -21.66 -2.81 -16.84
N ARG A 400 -20.57 -2.78 -17.60
CA ARG A 400 -20.22 -3.87 -18.52
C ARG A 400 -19.64 -5.03 -17.72
N SER A 401 -20.39 -6.06 -17.41
CA SER A 401 -19.89 -7.25 -16.74
C SER A 401 -18.49 -7.65 -17.25
N GLN A 402 -17.46 -7.48 -16.40
CA GLN A 402 -16.06 -7.62 -16.80
C GLN A 402 -15.58 -9.07 -16.86
N VAL A 403 -16.46 -10.04 -16.65
CA VAL A 403 -16.12 -11.45 -16.87
C VAL A 403 -16.15 -11.69 -18.38
N ARG A 404 -14.99 -11.61 -18.99
CA ARG A 404 -14.82 -12.19 -20.33
C ARG A 404 -14.88 -13.71 -20.16
N ASN A 405 -15.97 -14.31 -20.65
CA ASN A 405 -16.12 -15.75 -20.77
C ASN A 405 -15.04 -16.35 -21.68
#